data_d212fd8f0873f97663452649cf5ad0e6
#
_entry.id   d212fd8f0873f97663452649cf5ad0e6
#
_cell.length_a   1.000
_cell.length_b   1.000
_cell.length_c   1.000
_cell.angle_alpha   90.00
_cell.angle_beta   90.00
_cell.angle_gamma   90.00
#
_symmetry.space_group_name_H-M   'P 1'
#
loop_
_entity.id
_entity.type
_entity.pdbx_description
1 polymer ?
#
loop_
_entity_poly.entity_id
_entity_poly.type
_entity_poly.pdbx_seq_one_letter_code
_entity_poly.pdbx_strand_id
1 'polypeptide(L)'
;MYIPPFTISTNAINLIAEISAQIERYAIRLEQSDGLRLRKANRVRTIHSSLAIEGNMLSENEVKDIIDGKTVMAHLRQIQEVKNAIKTYELYEKLNPFDVNDLLKAHGTMMMALTDDAGKFRRGGVGVFSEKRLVHMAPPADRVPFLIDDLFEWLKQAKDHLLIRSCVFHYEFEFIHPFSDGNGRMGRLWQSLILGRLHPLFEYLPVENMVYANQEAYYNAIQHSTATADSGPFIEFMLQEILNTLKRHQGSLISQHNVMEDRDK
;
A
#
# COMPACT_ATOMS: atom_id res chain seq x y z
N MET A 1 22.92 6.18 -13.09
CA MET A 1 21.80 5.97 -12.16
C MET A 1 20.52 6.00 -12.99
N TYR A 2 19.69 5.01 -12.89
CA TYR A 2 18.35 4.99 -13.46
C TYR A 2 17.47 6.03 -12.75
N ILE A 3 16.67 6.74 -13.51
CA ILE A 3 15.65 7.66 -12.98
C ILE A 3 14.32 7.23 -13.61
N PRO A 4 13.34 6.78 -12.80
CA PRO A 4 12.01 6.48 -13.33
C PRO A 4 11.41 7.69 -14.05
N PRO A 5 10.67 7.50 -15.15
CA PRO A 5 10.03 8.60 -15.85
C PRO A 5 8.80 9.08 -15.06
N PHE A 6 8.84 10.33 -14.59
CA PHE A 6 7.72 11.00 -13.96
C PHE A 6 7.76 12.50 -14.13
N THR A 7 6.61 13.12 -14.20
CA THR A 7 6.43 14.56 -14.17
C THR A 7 5.68 14.98 -12.91
N ILE A 8 6.04 16.14 -12.36
CA ILE A 8 5.38 16.73 -11.20
C ILE A 8 4.60 17.94 -11.70
N SER A 9 3.27 17.83 -11.71
CA SER A 9 2.39 18.93 -12.12
C SER A 9 2.25 19.99 -11.00
N THR A 10 1.75 21.14 -11.36
CA THR A 10 1.36 22.18 -10.38
C THR A 10 0.33 21.66 -9.40
N ASN A 11 -0.59 20.79 -9.84
CA ASN A 11 -1.58 20.15 -8.97
C ASN A 11 -0.90 19.23 -7.94
N ALA A 12 0.06 18.42 -8.35
CA ALA A 12 0.81 17.56 -7.43
C ALA A 12 1.55 18.36 -6.35
N ILE A 13 2.14 19.52 -6.71
CA ILE A 13 2.78 20.42 -5.75
C ILE A 13 1.77 20.96 -4.72
N ASN A 14 0.60 21.39 -5.17
CA ASN A 14 -0.46 21.88 -4.29
C ASN A 14 -0.97 20.79 -3.36
N LEU A 15 -1.15 19.56 -3.86
CA LEU A 15 -1.55 18.40 -3.06
C LEU A 15 -0.52 18.07 -1.98
N ILE A 16 0.78 18.11 -2.29
CA ILE A 16 1.85 17.89 -1.31
C ILE A 16 1.80 18.92 -0.19
N ALA A 17 1.64 20.22 -0.55
CA ALA A 17 1.55 21.29 0.44
C ALA A 17 0.34 21.09 1.37
N GLU A 18 -0.82 20.73 0.81
CA GLU A 18 -2.03 20.49 1.60
C GLU A 18 -1.92 19.23 2.45
N ILE A 19 -1.37 18.13 1.92
CA ILE A 19 -1.11 16.89 2.68
C ILE A 19 -0.21 17.19 3.88
N SER A 20 0.88 17.93 3.68
CA SER A 20 1.82 18.27 4.77
C SER A 20 1.12 19.05 5.89
N ALA A 21 0.29 20.04 5.54
CA ALA A 21 -0.50 20.79 6.52
C ALA A 21 -1.55 19.91 7.24
N GLN A 22 -2.13 18.92 6.56
CA GLN A 22 -3.10 18.00 7.16
C GLN A 22 -2.44 16.97 8.08
N ILE A 23 -1.22 16.50 7.76
CA ILE A 23 -0.45 15.58 8.61
C ILE A 23 -0.25 16.20 10.00
N GLU A 24 0.22 17.44 10.07
CA GLU A 24 0.45 18.15 11.34
C GLU A 24 -0.85 18.28 12.15
N ARG A 25 -1.94 18.68 11.51
CA ARG A 25 -3.25 18.79 12.16
C ARG A 25 -3.77 17.46 12.70
N TYR A 26 -3.52 16.37 11.98
CA TYR A 26 -3.96 15.04 12.39
C TYR A 26 -3.08 14.51 13.53
N ALA A 27 -1.76 14.71 13.49
CA ALA A 27 -0.83 14.27 14.52
C ALA A 27 -1.19 14.85 15.90
N ILE A 28 -1.50 16.15 15.97
CA ILE A 28 -1.93 16.82 17.21
C ILE A 28 -3.20 16.16 17.78
N ARG A 29 -4.14 15.75 16.94
CA ARG A 29 -5.40 15.13 17.37
C ARG A 29 -5.23 13.67 17.76
N LEU A 30 -4.33 12.93 17.10
CA LEU A 30 -4.06 11.53 17.40
C LEU A 30 -3.45 11.36 18.79
N GLU A 31 -2.59 12.29 19.22
CA GLU A 31 -2.03 12.32 20.57
C GLU A 31 -3.09 12.44 21.68
N GLN A 32 -4.26 13.00 21.33
CA GLN A 32 -5.39 13.18 22.24
C GLN A 32 -6.40 12.01 22.22
N SER A 33 -6.19 11.00 21.38
CA SER A 33 -7.11 9.89 21.19
C SER A 33 -6.55 8.53 21.67
N ASP A 34 -7.45 7.53 21.85
CA ASP A 34 -7.07 6.15 22.20
C ASP A 34 -6.39 5.44 20.98
N GLY A 35 -5.09 5.70 20.84
CA GLY A 35 -4.27 5.19 19.74
C GLY A 35 -4.22 3.66 19.64
N LEU A 36 -4.33 2.92 20.76
CA LEU A 36 -4.29 1.45 20.76
C LEU A 36 -5.52 0.82 20.09
N ARG A 37 -6.70 1.37 20.38
CA ARG A 37 -7.96 0.90 19.77
C ARG A 37 -8.00 1.17 18.27
N LEU A 38 -7.51 2.34 17.85
CA LEU A 38 -7.38 2.71 16.44
C LEU A 38 -6.40 1.80 15.69
N ARG A 39 -5.25 1.45 16.29
CA ARG A 39 -4.28 0.51 15.69
C ARG A 39 -4.92 -0.84 15.40
N LYS A 40 -5.61 -1.44 16.38
CA LYS A 40 -6.23 -2.77 16.21
C LYS A 40 -7.30 -2.74 15.11
N ALA A 41 -8.17 -1.72 15.10
CA ALA A 41 -9.22 -1.58 14.10
C ALA A 41 -8.66 -1.36 12.70
N ASN A 42 -7.66 -0.49 12.57
CA ASN A 42 -7.01 -0.22 11.29
C ASN A 42 -6.27 -1.45 10.75
N ARG A 43 -5.63 -2.25 11.62
CA ARG A 43 -4.96 -3.50 11.21
C ARG A 43 -5.92 -4.50 10.56
N VAL A 44 -7.10 -4.72 11.18
CA VAL A 44 -8.14 -5.59 10.60
C VAL A 44 -8.54 -5.10 9.23
N ARG A 45 -8.87 -3.81 9.12
CA ARG A 45 -9.29 -3.18 7.87
C ARG A 45 -8.20 -3.21 6.80
N THR A 46 -6.95 -2.95 7.16
CA THR A 46 -5.80 -3.01 6.25
C THR A 46 -5.64 -4.39 5.64
N ILE A 47 -5.63 -5.44 6.48
CA ILE A 47 -5.49 -6.82 6.02
C ILE A 47 -6.66 -7.20 5.12
N HIS A 48 -7.91 -6.92 5.56
CA HIS A 48 -9.10 -7.16 4.76
C HIS A 48 -9.01 -6.47 3.39
N SER A 49 -8.78 -5.16 3.36
CA SER A 49 -8.73 -4.38 2.11
C SER A 49 -7.64 -4.89 1.16
N SER A 50 -6.44 -5.17 1.68
CA SER A 50 -5.33 -5.67 0.87
C SER A 50 -5.66 -7.00 0.19
N LEU A 51 -6.35 -7.90 0.89
CA LEU A 51 -6.72 -9.21 0.37
C LEU A 51 -7.98 -9.16 -0.51
N ALA A 52 -8.95 -8.31 -0.18
CA ALA A 52 -10.16 -8.16 -0.96
C ALA A 52 -9.90 -7.60 -2.37
N ILE A 53 -8.91 -6.71 -2.54
CA ILE A 53 -8.43 -6.25 -3.85
C ILE A 53 -8.00 -7.43 -4.72
N GLU A 54 -7.39 -8.45 -4.11
CA GLU A 54 -6.91 -9.67 -4.80
C GLU A 54 -7.98 -10.78 -4.88
N GLY A 55 -9.22 -10.48 -4.53
CA GLY A 55 -10.35 -11.40 -4.66
C GLY A 55 -10.56 -12.34 -3.47
N ASN A 56 -9.94 -12.10 -2.32
CA ASN A 56 -10.30 -12.81 -1.10
C ASN A 56 -11.69 -12.37 -0.64
N MET A 57 -12.58 -13.33 -0.39
CA MET A 57 -14.01 -13.10 -0.15
C MET A 57 -14.37 -13.02 1.34
N LEU A 58 -13.39 -13.15 2.24
CA LEU A 58 -13.63 -13.06 3.69
C LEU A 58 -14.05 -11.65 4.07
N SER A 59 -15.09 -11.55 4.88
CA SER A 59 -15.55 -10.28 5.45
C SER A 59 -14.56 -9.72 6.48
N GLU A 60 -14.65 -8.43 6.78
CA GLU A 60 -13.83 -7.79 7.82
C GLU A 60 -14.00 -8.47 9.19
N ASN A 61 -15.21 -8.96 9.50
CA ASN A 61 -15.48 -9.70 10.74
C ASN A 61 -14.77 -11.06 10.76
N GLU A 62 -14.78 -11.82 9.67
CA GLU A 62 -14.07 -13.10 9.57
C GLU A 62 -12.55 -12.91 9.65
N VAL A 63 -12.02 -11.87 9.00
CA VAL A 63 -10.60 -11.49 9.14
C VAL A 63 -10.27 -11.18 10.60
N LYS A 64 -11.13 -10.42 11.28
CA LYS A 64 -10.99 -10.12 12.71
C LYS A 64 -11.02 -11.38 13.56
N ASP A 65 -11.94 -12.31 13.28
CA ASP A 65 -12.05 -13.58 14.02
C ASP A 65 -10.77 -14.43 13.85
N ILE A 66 -10.18 -14.47 12.65
CA ILE A 66 -8.88 -15.14 12.43
C ILE A 66 -7.75 -14.44 13.22
N ILE A 67 -7.71 -13.11 13.24
CA ILE A 67 -6.74 -12.33 14.05
C ILE A 67 -6.90 -12.63 15.55
N ASP A 68 -8.13 -12.79 16.02
CA ASP A 68 -8.45 -13.10 17.42
C ASP A 68 -8.31 -14.62 17.73
N GLY A 69 -7.82 -15.45 16.77
CA GLY A 69 -7.55 -16.88 16.94
C GLY A 69 -8.78 -17.78 16.88
N LYS A 70 -9.92 -17.26 16.42
CA LYS A 70 -11.16 -18.05 16.28
C LYS A 70 -11.16 -18.86 14.98
N THR A 71 -11.97 -19.92 14.96
CA THR A 71 -12.18 -20.73 13.77
C THR A 71 -13.19 -20.04 12.84
N VAL A 72 -12.83 -19.94 11.56
CA VAL A 72 -13.69 -19.42 10.49
C VAL A 72 -13.90 -20.53 9.46
N MET A 73 -15.14 -20.67 8.97
CA MET A 73 -15.51 -21.63 7.92
C MET A 73 -15.38 -20.97 6.56
N ALA A 74 -14.22 -21.16 5.90
CA ALA A 74 -13.94 -20.60 4.59
C ALA A 74 -12.93 -21.47 3.82
N HIS A 75 -12.66 -21.09 2.58
CA HIS A 75 -11.68 -21.82 1.76
C HIS A 75 -10.28 -21.76 2.40
N LEU A 76 -9.57 -22.88 2.50
CA LEU A 76 -8.27 -22.97 3.18
C LEU A 76 -7.25 -21.97 2.64
N ARG A 77 -7.24 -21.71 1.31
CA ARG A 77 -6.37 -20.72 0.68
C ARG A 77 -6.64 -19.32 1.21
N GLN A 78 -7.91 -18.92 1.34
CA GLN A 78 -8.30 -17.59 1.82
C GLN A 78 -7.90 -17.39 3.29
N ILE A 79 -8.06 -18.42 4.13
CA ILE A 79 -7.60 -18.41 5.52
C ILE A 79 -6.06 -18.31 5.58
N GLN A 80 -5.35 -19.02 4.71
CA GLN A 80 -3.89 -18.96 4.64
C GLN A 80 -3.40 -17.57 4.23
N GLU A 81 -4.05 -16.93 3.27
CA GLU A 81 -3.77 -15.55 2.86
C GLU A 81 -3.90 -14.57 4.04
N VAL A 82 -4.96 -14.67 4.83
CA VAL A 82 -5.13 -13.83 6.04
C VAL A 82 -4.02 -14.10 7.05
N LYS A 83 -3.71 -15.36 7.35
CA LYS A 83 -2.64 -15.72 8.30
C LYS A 83 -1.27 -15.19 7.85
N ASN A 84 -0.99 -15.26 6.56
CA ASN A 84 0.25 -14.73 6.00
C ASN A 84 0.29 -13.20 6.08
N ALA A 85 -0.80 -12.52 5.73
CA ALA A 85 -0.90 -11.08 5.86
C ALA A 85 -0.69 -10.63 7.31
N ILE A 86 -1.33 -11.28 8.30
CA ILE A 86 -1.11 -11.01 9.73
C ILE A 86 0.38 -11.02 10.06
N LYS A 87 1.08 -12.11 9.69
CA LYS A 87 2.52 -12.27 9.95
C LYS A 87 3.37 -11.22 9.24
N THR A 88 3.00 -10.86 8.00
CA THR A 88 3.74 -9.86 7.22
C THR A 88 3.60 -8.47 7.81
N TYR A 89 2.40 -8.08 8.24
CA TYR A 89 2.18 -6.79 8.91
C TYR A 89 2.80 -6.75 10.33
N GLU A 90 3.08 -7.89 10.97
CA GLU A 90 3.87 -7.95 12.21
C GLU A 90 5.36 -7.65 11.98
N LEU A 91 5.83 -7.76 10.75
CA LEU A 91 7.19 -7.37 10.38
C LEU A 91 7.32 -5.87 10.08
N TYR A 92 6.22 -5.12 9.96
CA TYR A 92 6.19 -3.73 9.46
C TYR A 92 7.28 -2.85 10.06
N GLU A 93 7.38 -2.78 11.39
CA GLU A 93 8.38 -1.97 12.09
C GLU A 93 9.82 -2.44 11.89
N LYS A 94 10.01 -3.70 11.48
CA LYS A 94 11.33 -4.34 11.31
C LYS A 94 11.83 -4.27 9.87
N LEU A 95 10.94 -3.93 8.93
CA LEU A 95 11.28 -3.85 7.51
C LEU A 95 11.91 -2.50 7.17
N ASN A 96 13.00 -2.54 6.43
CA ASN A 96 13.61 -1.37 5.84
C ASN A 96 13.11 -1.19 4.39
N PRO A 97 12.30 -0.16 4.07
CA PRO A 97 11.78 0.02 2.72
C PRO A 97 12.86 0.32 1.68
N PHE A 98 14.10 0.53 2.08
CA PHE A 98 15.24 0.77 1.21
C PHE A 98 16.12 -0.47 1.00
N ASP A 99 15.69 -1.66 1.45
CA ASP A 99 16.44 -2.91 1.35
C ASP A 99 15.66 -3.97 0.56
N VAL A 100 16.23 -4.41 -0.56
CA VAL A 100 15.65 -5.47 -1.42
C VAL A 100 15.52 -6.80 -0.65
N ASN A 101 16.43 -7.12 0.27
CA ASN A 101 16.34 -8.35 1.05
C ASN A 101 15.12 -8.36 1.97
N ASP A 102 14.75 -7.21 2.51
CA ASP A 102 13.53 -7.07 3.29
C ASP A 102 12.28 -7.17 2.42
N LEU A 103 12.31 -6.70 1.16
CA LEU A 103 11.25 -6.95 0.18
C LEU A 103 11.05 -8.45 -0.05
N LEU A 104 12.14 -9.19 -0.33
CA LEU A 104 12.10 -10.63 -0.57
C LEU A 104 11.60 -11.40 0.66
N LYS A 105 12.05 -11.00 1.84
CA LYS A 105 11.60 -11.56 3.13
C LYS A 105 10.12 -11.34 3.38
N ALA A 106 9.63 -10.11 3.16
CA ALA A 106 8.21 -9.78 3.31
C ALA A 106 7.35 -10.56 2.30
N HIS A 107 7.76 -10.62 1.03
CA HIS A 107 7.08 -11.44 0.02
C HIS A 107 7.08 -12.93 0.40
N GLY A 108 8.20 -13.46 0.86
CA GLY A 108 8.30 -14.85 1.33
C GLY A 108 7.31 -15.16 2.45
N THR A 109 7.09 -14.22 3.36
CA THR A 109 6.10 -14.35 4.44
C THR A 109 4.67 -14.21 3.91
N MET A 110 4.41 -13.21 3.05
CA MET A 110 3.10 -12.95 2.47
C MET A 110 2.59 -14.10 1.61
N MET A 111 3.48 -14.77 0.89
CA MET A 111 3.14 -15.81 -0.07
C MET A 111 3.44 -17.23 0.42
N MET A 112 3.78 -17.40 1.70
CA MET A 112 4.10 -18.71 2.28
C MET A 112 2.98 -19.72 2.05
N ALA A 113 3.31 -20.88 1.45
CA ALA A 113 2.38 -21.97 1.10
C ALA A 113 1.26 -21.54 0.11
N LEU A 114 1.41 -20.41 -0.57
CA LEU A 114 0.51 -19.96 -1.65
C LEU A 114 1.17 -20.09 -3.03
N THR A 115 2.51 -19.95 -3.10
CA THR A 115 3.32 -20.15 -4.30
C THR A 115 4.61 -20.88 -3.96
N ASP A 116 5.20 -21.58 -4.96
CA ASP A 116 6.46 -22.33 -4.78
C ASP A 116 7.69 -21.41 -4.79
N ASP A 117 7.58 -20.21 -5.31
CA ASP A 117 8.64 -19.22 -5.44
C ASP A 117 8.52 -18.04 -4.44
N ALA A 118 7.83 -18.25 -3.31
CA ALA A 118 7.69 -17.26 -2.26
C ALA A 118 9.07 -16.68 -1.84
N GLY A 119 9.20 -15.36 -1.85
CA GLY A 119 10.45 -14.67 -1.53
C GLY A 119 11.50 -14.67 -2.64
N LYS A 120 11.13 -15.02 -3.87
CA LYS A 120 12.03 -15.02 -5.04
C LYS A 120 11.40 -14.28 -6.20
N PHE A 121 12.23 -13.61 -6.98
CA PHE A 121 11.77 -13.03 -8.23
C PHE A 121 11.33 -14.11 -9.22
N ARG A 122 10.32 -13.79 -10.03
CA ARG A 122 9.80 -14.68 -11.08
C ARG A 122 10.87 -15.07 -12.09
N ARG A 123 10.71 -16.25 -12.65
CA ARG A 123 11.57 -16.78 -13.72
C ARG A 123 10.87 -16.82 -15.08
N GLY A 124 9.55 -16.64 -15.08
CA GLY A 124 8.72 -16.64 -16.29
C GLY A 124 8.20 -15.24 -16.66
N GLY A 125 7.69 -15.11 -17.89
CA GLY A 125 6.94 -13.93 -18.31
C GLY A 125 5.58 -13.88 -17.61
N VAL A 126 5.14 -12.67 -17.28
CA VAL A 126 3.80 -12.43 -16.71
C VAL A 126 3.14 -11.25 -17.43
N GLY A 127 1.83 -11.32 -17.61
CA GLY A 127 1.02 -10.19 -18.02
C GLY A 127 0.34 -9.55 -16.82
N VAL A 128 0.28 -8.25 -16.79
CA VAL A 128 -0.51 -7.50 -15.80
C VAL A 128 -1.93 -7.33 -16.36
N PHE A 129 -2.92 -7.82 -15.65
CA PHE A 129 -4.32 -7.80 -16.07
C PHE A 129 -5.15 -6.90 -15.16
N SER A 130 -6.10 -6.20 -15.75
CA SER A 130 -7.22 -5.55 -15.06
C SER A 130 -8.51 -6.08 -15.65
N GLU A 131 -9.42 -6.62 -14.83
CA GLU A 131 -10.71 -7.16 -15.25
C GLU A 131 -10.65 -8.06 -16.49
N LYS A 132 -9.65 -8.96 -16.59
CA LYS A 132 -9.36 -9.85 -17.73
C LYS A 132 -8.80 -9.17 -18.99
N ARG A 133 -8.51 -7.87 -18.96
CA ARG A 133 -7.80 -7.19 -20.05
C ARG A 133 -6.32 -7.12 -19.73
N LEU A 134 -5.48 -7.47 -20.70
CA LEU A 134 -4.04 -7.24 -20.59
C LEU A 134 -3.79 -5.73 -20.59
N VAL A 135 -3.31 -5.21 -19.47
CA VAL A 135 -2.96 -3.79 -19.32
C VAL A 135 -1.54 -3.56 -19.82
N HIS A 136 -0.65 -4.52 -19.50
CA HIS A 136 0.76 -4.38 -19.77
C HIS A 136 1.44 -5.75 -19.74
N MET A 137 2.44 -5.95 -20.62
CA MET A 137 3.37 -7.07 -20.52
C MET A 137 4.54 -6.65 -19.66
N ALA A 138 4.72 -7.30 -18.51
CA ALA A 138 5.84 -7.02 -17.65
C ALA A 138 7.19 -7.27 -18.35
N PRO A 139 8.27 -6.60 -17.97
CA PRO A 139 9.60 -6.81 -18.52
C PRO A 139 10.04 -8.28 -18.49
N PRO A 140 10.98 -8.72 -19.35
CA PRO A 140 11.55 -10.07 -19.29
C PRO A 140 12.08 -10.43 -17.91
N ALA A 141 11.90 -11.69 -17.49
CA ALA A 141 12.20 -12.12 -16.13
C ALA A 141 13.68 -11.97 -15.75
N ASP A 142 14.58 -12.15 -16.71
CA ASP A 142 16.04 -11.97 -16.53
C ASP A 142 16.42 -10.50 -16.25
N ARG A 143 15.57 -9.54 -16.60
CA ARG A 143 15.78 -8.12 -16.32
C ARG A 143 15.29 -7.70 -14.93
N VAL A 144 14.38 -8.48 -14.32
CA VAL A 144 13.73 -8.11 -13.06
C VAL A 144 14.72 -7.79 -11.93
N PRO A 145 15.75 -8.59 -11.64
CA PRO A 145 16.68 -8.26 -10.56
C PRO A 145 17.34 -6.89 -10.74
N PHE A 146 17.79 -6.59 -11.96
CA PHE A 146 18.45 -5.30 -12.28
C PHE A 146 17.48 -4.13 -12.17
N LEU A 147 16.25 -4.28 -12.65
CA LEU A 147 15.23 -3.22 -12.58
C LEU A 147 14.84 -2.93 -11.13
N ILE A 148 14.74 -3.95 -10.29
CA ILE A 148 14.45 -3.76 -8.86
C ILE A 148 15.65 -3.13 -8.14
N ASP A 149 16.87 -3.56 -8.40
CA ASP A 149 18.07 -2.94 -7.83
C ASP A 149 18.17 -1.46 -8.22
N ASP A 150 17.94 -1.12 -9.49
CA ASP A 150 17.90 0.26 -9.98
C ASP A 150 16.81 1.09 -9.31
N LEU A 151 15.60 0.53 -9.13
CA LEU A 151 14.49 1.20 -8.47
C LEU A 151 14.79 1.48 -6.99
N PHE A 152 15.37 0.52 -6.28
CA PHE A 152 15.75 0.68 -4.88
C PHE A 152 16.91 1.68 -4.71
N GLU A 153 17.88 1.67 -5.61
CA GLU A 153 18.98 2.63 -5.60
C GLU A 153 18.47 4.05 -5.85
N TRP A 154 17.55 4.23 -6.82
CA TRP A 154 16.86 5.50 -7.01
C TRP A 154 16.09 5.92 -5.76
N LEU A 155 15.30 5.02 -5.15
CA LEU A 155 14.52 5.32 -3.96
C LEU A 155 15.39 5.81 -2.80
N LYS A 156 16.61 5.27 -2.64
CA LYS A 156 17.58 5.69 -1.63
C LYS A 156 18.14 7.08 -1.90
N GLN A 157 18.53 7.36 -3.14
CA GLN A 157 19.36 8.51 -3.50
C GLN A 157 18.55 9.72 -3.95
N ALA A 158 17.33 9.52 -4.45
CA ALA A 158 16.46 10.60 -4.91
C ALA A 158 16.19 11.60 -3.80
N LYS A 159 16.23 12.87 -4.16
CA LYS A 159 15.97 13.99 -3.23
C LYS A 159 14.54 14.49 -3.27
N ASP A 160 13.73 13.90 -4.13
CA ASP A 160 12.32 14.20 -4.23
C ASP A 160 11.60 13.90 -2.92
N HIS A 161 10.51 14.61 -2.66
CA HIS A 161 9.73 14.41 -1.45
C HIS A 161 9.25 12.95 -1.32
N LEU A 162 9.22 12.38 -0.10
CA LEU A 162 8.85 10.97 0.12
C LEU A 162 7.44 10.63 -0.37
N LEU A 163 6.51 11.58 -0.39
CA LEU A 163 5.20 11.39 -1.03
C LEU A 163 5.35 11.06 -2.52
N ILE A 164 6.21 11.77 -3.25
CA ILE A 164 6.48 11.50 -4.66
C ILE A 164 7.17 10.15 -4.81
N ARG A 165 8.28 9.95 -4.07
CA ARG A 165 9.06 8.70 -4.17
C ARG A 165 8.23 7.46 -3.89
N SER A 166 7.30 7.53 -2.93
CA SER A 166 6.40 6.42 -2.60
C SER A 166 5.45 6.09 -3.75
N CYS A 167 4.90 7.09 -4.42
CA CYS A 167 4.01 6.90 -5.57
C CYS A 167 4.77 6.37 -6.79
N VAL A 168 5.93 6.96 -7.10
CA VAL A 168 6.79 6.49 -8.21
C VAL A 168 7.22 5.04 -7.98
N PHE A 169 7.68 4.73 -6.75
CA PHE A 169 8.06 3.36 -6.40
C PHE A 169 6.90 2.38 -6.60
N HIS A 170 5.71 2.72 -6.13
CA HIS A 170 4.54 1.85 -6.27
C HIS A 170 4.21 1.59 -7.74
N TYR A 171 4.16 2.64 -8.57
CA TYR A 171 3.89 2.51 -9.99
C TYR A 171 4.94 1.65 -10.70
N GLU A 172 6.24 1.97 -10.52
CA GLU A 172 7.34 1.22 -11.13
C GLU A 172 7.37 -0.25 -10.67
N PHE A 173 7.07 -0.50 -9.40
CA PHE A 173 6.97 -1.85 -8.86
C PHE A 173 5.86 -2.65 -9.54
N GLU A 174 4.68 -2.06 -9.71
CA GLU A 174 3.57 -2.69 -10.45
C GLU A 174 3.91 -2.87 -11.93
N PHE A 175 4.64 -1.94 -12.54
CA PHE A 175 5.11 -2.04 -13.92
C PHE A 175 6.13 -3.16 -14.10
N ILE A 176 7.13 -3.27 -13.24
CA ILE A 176 8.15 -4.33 -13.26
C ILE A 176 7.53 -5.69 -12.96
N HIS A 177 6.56 -5.74 -12.06
CA HIS A 177 5.84 -6.94 -11.64
C HIS A 177 6.79 -8.08 -11.26
N PRO A 178 7.61 -7.90 -10.20
CA PRO A 178 8.79 -8.74 -9.98
C PRO A 178 8.50 -10.18 -9.54
N PHE A 179 7.28 -10.47 -9.10
CA PHE A 179 6.90 -11.79 -8.58
C PHE A 179 5.90 -12.50 -9.49
N SER A 180 5.76 -13.81 -9.33
CA SER A 180 4.75 -14.61 -10.03
C SER A 180 3.33 -14.33 -9.53
N ASP A 181 3.17 -14.01 -8.23
CA ASP A 181 1.94 -13.62 -7.55
C ASP A 181 2.28 -12.68 -6.37
N GLY A 182 1.32 -11.91 -5.87
CA GLY A 182 1.47 -11.06 -4.70
C GLY A 182 2.04 -9.66 -4.96
N ASN A 183 2.24 -9.25 -6.22
CA ASN A 183 2.81 -7.95 -6.54
C ASN A 183 1.95 -6.80 -5.98
N GLY A 184 0.65 -6.79 -6.22
CA GLY A 184 -0.23 -5.74 -5.71
C GLY A 184 -0.20 -5.61 -4.20
N ARG A 185 -0.22 -6.74 -3.47
CA ARG A 185 -0.08 -6.75 -2.00
C ARG A 185 1.24 -6.15 -1.54
N MET A 186 2.34 -6.49 -2.23
CA MET A 186 3.67 -5.97 -1.92
C MET A 186 3.83 -4.50 -2.30
N GLY A 187 3.33 -4.07 -3.44
CA GLY A 187 3.37 -2.66 -3.88
C GLY A 187 2.68 -1.72 -2.89
N ARG A 188 1.47 -2.09 -2.44
CA ARG A 188 0.72 -1.33 -1.42
C ARG A 188 1.44 -1.31 -0.07
N LEU A 189 1.88 -2.46 0.42
CA LEU A 189 2.65 -2.55 1.67
C LEU A 189 3.92 -1.69 1.60
N TRP A 190 4.65 -1.75 0.49
CA TRP A 190 5.90 -1.02 0.33
C TRP A 190 5.69 0.49 0.27
N GLN A 191 4.65 0.94 -0.42
CA GLN A 191 4.27 2.36 -0.37
C GLN A 191 3.92 2.81 1.05
N SER A 192 3.16 2.01 1.81
CA SER A 192 2.85 2.30 3.21
C SER A 192 4.11 2.38 4.08
N LEU A 193 5.09 1.48 3.87
CA LEU A 193 6.39 1.51 4.57
C LEU A 193 7.20 2.77 4.25
N ILE A 194 7.24 3.19 2.97
CA ILE A 194 7.95 4.41 2.54
C ILE A 194 7.29 5.64 3.18
N LEU A 195 5.96 5.71 3.15
CA LEU A 195 5.20 6.80 3.78
C LEU A 195 5.38 6.83 5.31
N GLY A 196 5.51 5.67 5.95
CA GLY A 196 5.83 5.56 7.38
C GLY A 196 7.18 6.22 7.75
N ARG A 197 8.14 6.29 6.80
CA ARG A 197 9.39 7.03 6.98
C ARG A 197 9.23 8.55 6.88
N LEU A 198 8.17 9.01 6.22
CA LEU A 198 7.82 10.43 6.21
C LEU A 198 7.19 10.85 7.55
N HIS A 199 6.19 10.09 8.00
CA HIS A 199 5.51 10.37 9.27
C HIS A 199 4.83 9.10 9.82
N PRO A 200 4.93 8.81 11.14
CA PRO A 200 4.31 7.61 11.75
C PRO A 200 2.79 7.52 11.58
N LEU A 201 2.12 8.63 11.30
CA LEU A 201 0.71 8.68 10.99
C LEU A 201 0.29 7.71 9.88
N PHE A 202 1.16 7.49 8.88
CA PHE A 202 0.86 6.60 7.76
C PHE A 202 0.76 5.12 8.14
N GLU A 203 1.20 4.73 9.33
CA GLU A 203 0.93 3.40 9.90
C GLU A 203 -0.57 3.21 10.21
N TYR A 204 -1.31 4.32 10.38
CA TYR A 204 -2.74 4.35 10.66
C TYR A 204 -3.60 4.69 9.44
N LEU A 205 -2.99 5.11 8.35
CA LEU A 205 -3.64 5.48 7.10
C LEU A 205 -3.10 4.62 5.95
N PRO A 206 -3.43 3.31 5.94
CA PRO A 206 -2.83 2.39 4.98
C PRO A 206 -3.32 2.67 3.56
N VAL A 207 -2.39 2.58 2.62
CA VAL A 207 -2.63 2.70 1.17
C VAL A 207 -3.65 1.68 0.68
N GLU A 208 -3.67 0.50 1.28
CA GLU A 208 -4.59 -0.59 0.98
C GLU A 208 -6.05 -0.15 1.03
N ASN A 209 -6.42 0.61 2.06
CA ASN A 209 -7.79 1.12 2.20
C ASN A 209 -8.14 2.17 1.15
N MET A 210 -7.16 2.99 0.73
CA MET A 210 -7.34 3.99 -0.32
C MET A 210 -7.62 3.33 -1.66
N VAL A 211 -6.81 2.33 -2.01
CA VAL A 211 -6.95 1.55 -3.25
C VAL A 211 -8.24 0.75 -3.24
N TYR A 212 -8.57 0.07 -2.14
CA TYR A 212 -9.80 -0.73 -2.03
C TYR A 212 -11.06 0.10 -2.26
N ALA A 213 -11.10 1.31 -1.73
CA ALA A 213 -12.23 2.22 -1.90
C ALA A 213 -12.38 2.76 -3.32
N ASN A 214 -11.33 2.76 -4.14
CA ASN A 214 -11.27 3.44 -5.44
C ASN A 214 -10.56 2.58 -6.51
N GLN A 215 -10.84 1.27 -6.57
CA GLN A 215 -10.10 0.32 -7.43
C GLN A 215 -10.12 0.70 -8.90
N GLU A 216 -11.29 1.08 -9.44
CA GLU A 216 -11.41 1.47 -10.84
C GLU A 216 -10.52 2.67 -11.18
N ALA A 217 -10.55 3.72 -10.37
CA ALA A 217 -9.71 4.90 -10.55
C ALA A 217 -8.23 4.59 -10.41
N TYR A 218 -7.86 3.68 -9.48
CA TYR A 218 -6.50 3.19 -9.32
C TYR A 218 -5.97 2.51 -10.58
N TYR A 219 -6.73 1.55 -11.14
CA TYR A 219 -6.32 0.86 -12.36
C TYR A 219 -6.30 1.79 -13.58
N ASN A 220 -7.22 2.74 -13.67
CA ASN A 220 -7.23 3.76 -14.72
C ASN A 220 -5.99 4.67 -14.63
N ALA A 221 -5.54 5.05 -13.42
CA ALA A 221 -4.34 5.84 -13.22
C ALA A 221 -3.08 5.06 -13.65
N ILE A 222 -2.97 3.77 -13.32
CA ILE A 222 -1.88 2.90 -13.79
C ILE A 222 -1.89 2.83 -15.32
N GLN A 223 -3.04 2.57 -15.92
CA GLN A 223 -3.17 2.43 -17.36
C GLN A 223 -2.79 3.73 -18.11
N HIS A 224 -3.23 4.87 -17.60
CA HIS A 224 -2.89 6.18 -18.17
C HIS A 224 -1.39 6.44 -18.08
N SER A 225 -0.79 6.20 -16.91
CA SER A 225 0.66 6.33 -16.72
C SER A 225 1.46 5.41 -17.64
N THR A 226 1.00 4.18 -17.86
CA THR A 226 1.64 3.24 -18.78
C THR A 226 1.54 3.73 -20.23
N ALA A 227 0.38 4.24 -20.64
CA ALA A 227 0.17 4.75 -21.99
C ALA A 227 1.01 5.98 -22.31
N THR A 228 1.31 6.81 -21.31
CA THR A 228 2.11 8.03 -21.46
C THR A 228 3.61 7.81 -21.18
N ALA A 229 4.00 6.62 -20.70
CA ALA A 229 5.33 6.32 -20.18
C ALA A 229 5.80 7.34 -19.12
N ASP A 230 4.88 7.77 -18.25
CA ASP A 230 5.08 8.79 -17.21
C ASP A 230 4.19 8.48 -16.00
N SER A 231 4.77 8.31 -14.81
CA SER A 231 4.01 8.03 -13.61
C SER A 231 3.27 9.24 -13.00
N GLY A 232 3.34 10.42 -13.62
CA GLY A 232 2.65 11.65 -13.19
C GLY A 232 1.16 11.47 -12.91
N PRO A 233 0.36 10.87 -13.82
CA PRO A 233 -1.07 10.60 -13.56
C PRO A 233 -1.31 9.73 -12.33
N PHE A 234 -0.48 8.71 -12.11
CA PHE A 234 -0.58 7.85 -10.91
C PHE A 234 -0.18 8.60 -9.64
N ILE A 235 0.85 9.45 -9.71
CA ILE A 235 1.26 10.31 -8.58
C ILE A 235 0.09 11.21 -8.15
N GLU A 236 -0.55 11.90 -9.09
CA GLU A 236 -1.68 12.79 -8.77
C GLU A 236 -2.85 12.03 -8.16
N PHE A 237 -3.20 10.88 -8.70
CA PHE A 237 -4.24 10.02 -8.14
C PHE A 237 -3.93 9.63 -6.69
N MET A 238 -2.73 9.12 -6.42
CA MET A 238 -2.36 8.68 -5.08
C MET A 238 -2.28 9.83 -4.08
N LEU A 239 -1.74 10.97 -4.47
CA LEU A 239 -1.70 12.16 -3.62
C LEU A 239 -3.13 12.65 -3.28
N GLN A 240 -4.04 12.63 -4.25
CA GLN A 240 -5.44 12.99 -4.00
C GLN A 240 -6.10 12.02 -3.02
N GLU A 241 -5.87 10.72 -3.14
CA GLU A 241 -6.43 9.73 -2.23
C GLU A 241 -5.83 9.81 -0.81
N ILE A 242 -4.55 10.10 -0.69
CA ILE A 242 -3.90 10.39 0.60
C ILE A 242 -4.60 11.60 1.25
N LEU A 243 -4.77 12.68 0.52
CA LEU A 243 -5.43 13.89 1.03
C LEU A 243 -6.89 13.63 1.43
N ASN A 244 -7.65 12.94 0.59
CA ASN A 244 -9.04 12.57 0.87
C ASN A 244 -9.15 11.73 2.14
N THR A 245 -8.22 10.80 2.33
CA THR A 245 -8.18 9.94 3.50
C THR A 245 -7.86 10.71 4.77
N LEU A 246 -6.88 11.61 4.73
CA LEU A 246 -6.57 12.50 5.85
C LEU A 246 -7.78 13.35 6.25
N LYS A 247 -8.49 13.93 5.27
CA LYS A 247 -9.69 14.74 5.52
C LYS A 247 -10.84 13.92 6.14
N ARG A 248 -11.10 12.72 5.62
CA ARG A 248 -12.15 11.82 6.15
C ARG A 248 -11.90 11.42 7.59
N HIS A 249 -10.68 11.05 7.92
CA HIS A 249 -10.32 10.63 9.28
C HIS A 249 -10.35 11.79 10.29
N GLN A 250 -10.07 13.02 9.88
CA GLN A 250 -10.23 14.19 10.74
C GLN A 250 -11.71 14.43 11.10
N GLY A 251 -12.63 14.26 10.15
CA GLY A 251 -14.06 14.40 10.39
C GLY A 251 -14.59 13.38 11.41
N SER A 252 -14.13 12.13 11.37
CA SER A 252 -14.54 11.08 12.30
C SER A 252 -14.04 11.31 13.73
N LEU A 253 -12.87 11.89 13.93
CA LEU A 253 -12.35 12.24 15.25
C LEU A 253 -13.12 13.40 15.89
N ILE A 254 -13.55 14.39 15.10
CA ILE A 254 -14.36 15.52 15.57
C ILE A 254 -15.73 15.02 16.07
N SER A 255 -16.37 14.11 15.33
CA SER A 255 -17.66 13.55 15.69
C SER A 255 -17.63 12.75 17.00
N GLN A 256 -16.53 12.03 17.26
CA GLN A 256 -16.37 11.26 18.49
C GLN A 256 -16.09 12.16 19.71
N HIS A 257 -15.39 13.26 19.54
CA HIS A 257 -15.11 14.22 20.63
C HIS A 257 -16.39 14.93 21.09
N ASN A 258 -17.21 15.37 20.14
CA ASN A 258 -18.48 16.03 20.44
C ASN A 258 -19.49 15.10 21.15
N VAL A 259 -19.46 13.79 20.87
CA VAL A 259 -20.32 12.79 21.55
C VAL A 259 -19.85 12.49 22.97
N MET A 260 -18.57 12.65 23.29
CA MET A 260 -18.07 12.48 24.66
C MET A 260 -18.37 13.69 25.54
N GLU A 261 -18.23 14.91 25.02
CA GLU A 261 -18.55 16.14 25.77
C GLU A 261 -20.05 16.27 26.12
N ASP A 262 -20.95 15.70 25.29
CA ASP A 262 -22.39 15.67 25.57
C ASP A 262 -22.81 14.57 26.57
N ARG A 263 -21.94 13.62 26.91
CA ARG A 263 -22.20 12.59 27.93
C ARG A 263 -21.75 12.99 29.34
N ASP A 264 -20.92 14.00 29.44
CA ASP A 264 -20.39 14.52 30.73
C ASP A 264 -21.12 15.79 31.17
N LYS A 265 -22.23 16.17 30.50
CA LYS A 265 -23.19 17.21 30.90
C LYS A 265 -24.50 16.58 31.37
#